data_1c82df3101f843900bb0348ac889d7ff
#
_entry.id   1c82df3101f843900bb0348ac889d7ff
#
_cell.length_a   1.000
_cell.length_b   1.000
_cell.length_c   1.000
_cell.angle_alpha   90.00
_cell.angle_beta   90.00
_cell.angle_gamma   90.00
#
_symmetry.space_group_name_H-M   'P 1'
#
loop_
_entity.id
_entity.type
_entity.pdbx_description
1 polymer ?
#
loop_
_entity_poly.entity_id
_entity_poly.type
_entity_poly.pdbx_seq_one_letter_code
_entity_poly.pdbx_strand_id
1 'polypeptide(L)' 'MIHAGNAITVQMLEDGIAEFRFDLQGESVNKFNRATIEDFKAAIEAVSHADIQGLIVTSGKS' A
#
# COMPACT_ATOMS: atom_id res chain seq x y z
N MET A 1 0.63 10.82 -4.54
CA MET A 1 0.81 9.52 -3.86
C MET A 1 0.36 9.65 -2.42
N ILE A 2 -0.45 8.72 -1.94
CA ILE A 2 -1.01 8.77 -0.59
C ILE A 2 -0.01 8.23 0.43
N HIS A 3 0.70 7.16 0.09
CA HIS A 3 1.67 6.53 0.98
C HIS A 3 2.78 5.89 0.15
N ALA A 4 4.01 6.01 0.60
CA ALA A 4 5.15 5.38 -0.05
C ALA A 4 6.07 4.82 1.03
N GLY A 5 5.93 3.54 1.33
CA GLY A 5 6.75 2.82 2.29
C GLY A 5 7.64 1.79 1.60
N ASN A 6 8.40 1.08 2.40
CA ASN A 6 9.31 0.05 1.89
C ASN A 6 8.56 -1.17 1.34
N ALA A 7 7.37 -1.45 1.88
CA ALA A 7 6.58 -2.61 1.48
C ALA A 7 5.26 -2.21 0.81
N ILE A 8 4.68 -1.09 1.20
CA ILE A 8 3.35 -0.69 0.76
C ILE A 8 3.42 0.65 0.05
N THR A 9 2.79 0.73 -1.10
CA THR A 9 2.60 1.96 -1.84
C THR A 9 1.12 2.17 -2.08
N VAL A 10 0.61 3.38 -1.83
CA VAL A 10 -0.78 3.72 -2.10
C VAL A 10 -0.81 4.94 -3.00
N GLN A 11 -1.46 4.82 -4.15
CA GLN A 11 -1.56 5.93 -5.08
C GLN A 11 -2.97 6.05 -5.61
N MET A 12 -3.35 7.26 -5.99
CA MET A 12 -4.64 7.50 -6.61
C MET A 12 -4.62 7.08 -8.07
N LEU A 13 -5.64 6.33 -8.45
CA LEU A 13 -5.93 6.04 -9.84
C LEU A 13 -7.03 7.01 -10.30
N GLU A 14 -7.85 6.60 -11.27
CA GLU A 14 -8.94 7.44 -11.78
C GLU A 14 -10.19 7.30 -10.90
N ASP A 15 -11.04 8.32 -10.95
CA ASP A 15 -12.41 8.29 -10.38
C ASP A 15 -12.44 8.05 -8.86
N GLY A 16 -11.44 8.53 -8.14
CA GLY A 16 -11.42 8.38 -6.69
C GLY A 16 -11.05 6.99 -6.21
N ILE A 17 -10.52 6.16 -7.08
CA ILE A 17 -10.05 4.82 -6.74
C ILE A 17 -8.56 4.89 -6.38
N ALA A 18 -8.18 4.24 -5.28
CA ALA A 18 -6.77 4.14 -4.89
C ALA A 18 -6.29 2.70 -5.04
N GLU A 19 -5.01 2.57 -5.40
CA GLU A 19 -4.35 1.27 -5.44
C GLU A 19 -3.46 1.10 -4.22
N PHE A 20 -3.68 0.04 -3.46
CA PHE A 20 -2.90 -0.36 -2.30
C PHE A 20 -2.03 -1.53 -2.76
N ARG A 21 -0.74 -1.24 -3.02
CA ARG A 21 0.15 -2.21 -3.64
C ARG A 21 1.16 -2.73 -2.62
N PHE A 22 1.22 -4.03 -2.46
CA PHE A 22 2.17 -4.71 -1.59
C PHE A 22 3.34 -5.20 -2.43
N ASP A 23 4.51 -4.60 -2.24
CA ASP A 23 5.73 -4.95 -2.98
C ASP A 23 6.94 -4.65 -2.10
N LEU A 24 7.36 -5.64 -1.31
CA LEU A 24 8.47 -5.47 -0.37
C LEU A 24 9.78 -5.29 -1.14
N GLN A 25 10.38 -4.12 -0.99
CA GLN A 25 11.60 -3.78 -1.71
C GLN A 25 12.78 -4.63 -1.24
N GLY A 26 13.62 -5.04 -2.18
CA GLY A 26 14.82 -5.83 -1.88
C GLY A 26 14.56 -7.30 -1.66
N GLU A 27 13.31 -7.76 -1.76
CA GLU A 27 12.95 -9.16 -1.56
C GLU A 27 12.25 -9.71 -2.79
N SER A 28 12.43 -11.00 -3.05
CA SER A 28 11.77 -11.67 -4.17
C SER A 28 10.33 -12.04 -3.88
N VAL A 29 9.94 -12.10 -2.62
CA VAL A 29 8.58 -12.38 -2.18
C VAL A 29 8.17 -11.38 -1.09
N ASN A 30 6.88 -11.20 -0.92
CA ASN A 30 6.37 -10.38 0.19
C ASN A 30 6.46 -11.16 1.50
N LYS A 31 6.76 -10.46 2.58
CA LYS A 31 6.92 -11.06 3.91
C LYS A 31 6.20 -10.21 4.93
N PHE A 32 5.67 -10.86 5.97
CA PHE A 32 5.06 -10.17 7.10
C PHE A 32 6.03 -10.22 8.29
N ASN A 33 6.82 -9.17 8.43
CA ASN A 33 7.66 -8.96 9.60
C ASN A 33 7.20 -7.67 10.28
N ARG A 34 7.89 -7.27 11.36
CA ARG A 34 7.49 -6.07 12.11
C ARG A 34 7.48 -4.83 11.21
N ALA A 35 8.52 -4.65 10.41
CA ALA A 35 8.61 -3.47 9.54
C ALA A 35 7.49 -3.44 8.51
N THR A 36 7.15 -4.60 7.93
CA THR A 36 6.07 -4.71 6.96
C THR A 36 4.72 -4.42 7.61
N ILE A 37 4.49 -4.94 8.83
CA ILE A 37 3.25 -4.72 9.56
C ILE A 37 3.09 -3.24 9.91
N GLU A 38 4.16 -2.57 10.33
CA GLU A 38 4.10 -1.16 10.65
C GLU A 38 3.85 -0.30 9.40
N ASP A 39 4.46 -0.67 8.28
CA ASP A 39 4.19 0.00 7.02
C ASP A 39 2.73 -0.19 6.58
N PHE A 40 2.20 -1.38 6.79
CA PHE A 40 0.79 -1.69 6.50
C PHE A 40 -0.13 -0.80 7.35
N LYS A 41 0.16 -0.66 8.64
CA LYS A 41 -0.63 0.19 9.53
C LYS A 41 -0.58 1.65 9.09
N ALA A 42 0.61 2.14 8.74
CA ALA A 42 0.77 3.51 8.28
C ALA A 42 0.00 3.75 6.97
N ALA A 43 0.03 2.78 6.07
CA ALA A 43 -0.69 2.87 4.80
C ALA A 43 -2.20 2.91 5.03
N ILE A 44 -2.72 2.07 5.93
CA ILE A 44 -4.14 2.06 6.27
C ILE A 44 -4.55 3.39 6.87
N GLU A 45 -3.75 3.94 7.77
CA GLU A 45 -4.06 5.24 8.35
C GLU A 45 -4.08 6.34 7.30
N ALA A 46 -3.11 6.34 6.40
CA ALA A 46 -3.06 7.31 5.30
C ALA A 46 -4.31 7.21 4.42
N VAL A 47 -4.74 5.99 4.12
CA VAL A 47 -5.96 5.75 3.33
C VAL A 47 -7.19 6.25 4.07
N SER A 48 -7.26 6.05 5.38
CA SER A 48 -8.43 6.46 6.17
C SER A 48 -8.59 7.98 6.22
N HIS A 49 -7.52 8.74 6.00
CA HIS A 49 -7.57 10.20 5.94
C HIS A 49 -7.70 10.74 4.52
N ALA A 50 -7.65 9.87 3.51
CA ALA A 50 -7.77 10.28 2.12
C ALA A 50 -9.24 10.22 1.70
N ASP A 51 -9.62 11.14 0.79
CA ASP A 51 -10.98 11.16 0.25
C ASP A 51 -11.02 10.24 -0.97
N ILE A 52 -11.24 8.94 -0.73
CA ILE A 52 -11.31 7.95 -1.80
C ILE A 52 -12.66 7.25 -1.78
N GLN A 53 -13.08 6.77 -2.94
CA GLN A 53 -14.36 6.09 -3.11
C GLN A 53 -14.21 4.58 -3.17
N GLY A 54 -13.03 4.10 -3.51
CA GLY A 54 -12.77 2.67 -3.58
C GLY A 54 -11.29 2.36 -3.47
N LEU A 55 -10.98 1.12 -3.15
CA LEU A 55 -9.62 0.66 -2.94
C LEU A 55 -9.40 -0.66 -3.66
N ILE A 56 -8.33 -0.74 -4.44
CA ILE A 56 -7.89 -1.97 -5.07
C ILE A 56 -6.62 -2.43 -4.38
N VAL A 57 -6.58 -3.70 -3.98
CA VAL A 57 -5.38 -4.27 -3.37
C VAL A 57 -4.66 -5.13 -4.39
N THR A 58 -3.39 -4.84 -4.61
CA THR A 58 -2.59 -5.54 -5.61
C THR A 58 -1.28 -6.03 -4.98
N SER A 59 -0.58 -6.91 -5.68
CA SER A 59 0.74 -7.37 -5.30
C SER A 59 1.71 -7.12 -6.45
N GLY A 60 2.89 -6.58 -6.12
CA GLY A 60 3.97 -6.43 -7.09
C GLY A 60 4.83 -7.68 -7.24
N LYS A 61 4.55 -8.72 -6.44
CA LYS A 61 5.26 -10.01 -6.49
C LYS A 61 4.37 -11.07 -7.09
N SER A 62 4.96 -12.01 -7.75
CA SER A 62 4.23 -13.16 -8.28
C SER A 62 4.22 -14.32 -7.28
#